data_3a18406de38c291bed790858fbedf048
#
_entry.id   3a18406de38c291bed790858fbedf048
#
_cell.length_a   1.000
_cell.length_b   1.000
_cell.length_c   1.000
_cell.angle_alpha   90.00
_cell.angle_beta   90.00
_cell.angle_gamma   90.00
#
_symmetry.space_group_name_H-M   'P 1'
#
loop_
_entity.id
_entity.type
_entity.pdbx_description
1 polymer ?
#
loop_
_entity_poly.entity_id
_entity_poly.type
_entity_poly.pdbx_seq_one_letter_code
_entity_poly.pdbx_strand_id
1 'polypeptide(L)'
;SIVTAGILRVLKQDGYRVAPFKSQNMALNSYITKDGFEMGRAQVMQAEAAGTEPDVSMNPILLKPTSDVGSQVIVNGIPLKNMPASEYFKYKTKLIPDIMNAYEKLDKAYDVVVIEGAGSPAEINLKKNDIVNMGMAKLVDAPVLLVGDIDRGGVFAQLVGTIMLLEEEEKRRIKGLVINKFRGDKKILEPGLVQLTDICRIPVAGVIPYMYLDIDDEDSLSERLDNGESYDSTEEVLVDIAVIKLPHISNFTDFNALESSNGVHVRYVNDVSRFGNPDFVIIPGTKNTIGDMKWLRQSGLENCILKAASTDIPIMGVCGGFQMLGMYISDEDGTEAGGNIRGIGLLPVVTEFSSKKHQTRTQAVI
;
A
#
# COMPACT_ATOMS: atom_id res chain seq x y z
N SER A 1 -3.72 -8.06 3.57
CA SER A 1 -3.95 -8.36 2.13
C SER A 1 -3.56 -9.78 1.74
N ILE A 2 -2.46 -10.34 2.26
CA ILE A 2 -1.98 -11.70 1.92
C ILE A 2 -3.01 -12.78 2.25
N VAL A 3 -3.67 -12.72 3.43
CA VAL A 3 -4.70 -13.71 3.80
C VAL A 3 -5.87 -13.68 2.82
N THR A 4 -6.30 -12.49 2.41
CA THR A 4 -7.33 -12.30 1.39
C THR A 4 -6.94 -12.92 0.06
N ALA A 5 -5.70 -12.66 -0.41
CA ALA A 5 -5.16 -13.28 -1.62
C ALA A 5 -5.11 -14.81 -1.53
N GLY A 6 -4.70 -15.35 -0.38
CA GLY A 6 -4.69 -16.79 -0.11
C GLY A 6 -6.10 -17.41 -0.18
N ILE A 7 -7.10 -16.78 0.43
CA ILE A 7 -8.50 -17.23 0.39
C ILE A 7 -9.00 -17.21 -1.06
N LEU A 8 -8.77 -16.11 -1.80
CA LEU A 8 -9.14 -16.01 -3.21
C LEU A 8 -8.51 -17.12 -4.05
N ARG A 9 -7.22 -17.40 -3.83
CA ARG A 9 -6.50 -18.46 -4.54
C ARG A 9 -7.07 -19.85 -4.26
N VAL A 10 -7.38 -20.16 -3.01
CA VAL A 10 -8.00 -21.44 -2.62
C VAL A 10 -9.38 -21.58 -3.28
N LEU A 11 -10.25 -20.59 -3.15
CA LEU A 11 -11.57 -20.61 -3.75
C LEU A 11 -11.51 -20.73 -5.29
N LYS A 12 -10.52 -20.08 -5.92
CA LYS A 12 -10.25 -20.24 -7.36
C LYS A 12 -9.85 -21.66 -7.73
N GLN A 13 -9.01 -22.30 -6.91
CA GLN A 13 -8.59 -23.69 -7.12
C GLN A 13 -9.78 -24.66 -6.94
N ASP A 14 -10.72 -24.32 -6.07
CA ASP A 14 -11.97 -25.07 -5.87
C ASP A 14 -13.00 -24.86 -7.00
N GLY A 15 -12.68 -24.02 -7.99
CA GLY A 15 -13.48 -23.81 -9.21
C GLY A 15 -14.45 -22.63 -9.16
N TYR A 16 -14.47 -21.83 -8.11
CA TYR A 16 -15.31 -20.63 -8.02
C TYR A 16 -14.74 -19.47 -8.85
N ARG A 17 -15.64 -18.66 -9.40
CA ARG A 17 -15.29 -17.32 -9.93
C ARG A 17 -15.23 -16.38 -8.74
N VAL A 18 -14.06 -15.82 -8.48
CA VAL A 18 -13.83 -15.01 -7.27
C VAL A 18 -13.25 -13.64 -7.60
N ALA A 19 -13.62 -12.64 -6.82
CA ALA A 19 -13.05 -11.30 -6.92
C ALA A 19 -12.69 -10.76 -5.54
N PRO A 20 -11.59 -9.98 -5.42
CA PRO A 20 -11.31 -9.18 -4.24
C PRO A 20 -12.21 -7.95 -4.18
N PHE A 21 -12.42 -7.44 -2.96
CA PHE A 21 -13.04 -6.14 -2.76
C PHE A 21 -12.46 -5.46 -1.52
N LYS A 22 -12.10 -4.20 -1.65
CA LYS A 22 -11.75 -3.33 -0.52
C LYS A 22 -12.40 -1.98 -0.75
N SER A 23 -13.43 -1.67 0.00
CA SER A 23 -14.26 -0.47 -0.22
C SER A 23 -13.44 0.82 -0.22
N GLN A 24 -12.45 0.90 0.67
CA GLN A 24 -11.49 2.00 0.76
C GLN A 24 -10.10 1.46 1.04
N ASN A 25 -9.11 1.88 0.26
CA ASN A 25 -7.70 1.64 0.55
C ASN A 25 -6.96 2.97 0.75
N MET A 26 -5.93 2.95 1.58
CA MET A 26 -4.98 4.06 1.72
C MET A 26 -3.60 3.53 1.38
N ALA A 27 -3.08 3.92 0.22
CA ALA A 27 -1.79 3.46 -0.26
C ALA A 27 -1.15 4.47 -1.22
N LEU A 28 0.16 4.54 -1.22
CA LEU A 28 0.94 5.31 -2.20
C LEU A 28 1.15 4.51 -3.49
N ASN A 29 1.23 3.18 -3.37
CA ASN A 29 1.37 2.28 -4.51
C ASN A 29 0.02 2.12 -5.23
N SER A 30 0.00 2.42 -6.51
CA SER A 30 -1.19 2.32 -7.35
C SER A 30 -0.88 1.69 -8.70
N TYR A 31 -1.93 1.28 -9.37
CA TYR A 31 -1.91 0.65 -10.69
C TYR A 31 -2.94 1.32 -11.58
N ILE A 32 -2.67 1.39 -12.87
CA ILE A 32 -3.62 1.88 -13.87
C ILE A 32 -4.19 0.67 -14.61
N THR A 33 -5.51 0.50 -14.51
CA THR A 33 -6.24 -0.58 -15.19
C THR A 33 -6.18 -0.42 -16.70
N LYS A 34 -6.61 -1.44 -17.45
CA LYS A 34 -6.67 -1.37 -18.93
C LYS A 34 -7.53 -0.23 -19.44
N ASP A 35 -8.57 0.12 -18.69
CA ASP A 35 -9.50 1.21 -19.02
C ASP A 35 -8.99 2.60 -18.59
N GLY A 36 -7.76 2.68 -18.05
CA GLY A 36 -7.14 3.93 -17.66
C GLY A 36 -7.52 4.44 -16.25
N PHE A 37 -8.13 3.60 -15.42
CA PHE A 37 -8.54 3.95 -14.06
C PHE A 37 -7.48 3.57 -13.02
N GLU A 38 -7.38 4.34 -11.95
CA GLU A 38 -6.39 4.14 -10.88
C GLU A 38 -6.97 3.33 -9.72
N MET A 39 -6.25 2.28 -9.27
CA MET A 39 -6.62 1.47 -8.11
C MET A 39 -5.40 1.09 -7.26
N GLY A 40 -5.63 0.63 -6.03
CA GLY A 40 -4.57 0.20 -5.13
C GLY A 40 -3.84 -1.07 -5.61
N ARG A 41 -2.50 -1.08 -5.50
CA ARG A 41 -1.66 -2.21 -5.94
C ARG A 41 -2.00 -3.52 -5.22
N ALA A 42 -2.37 -3.46 -3.93
CA ALA A 42 -2.75 -4.65 -3.16
C ALA A 42 -3.95 -5.40 -3.77
N GLN A 43 -4.95 -4.66 -4.27
CA GLN A 43 -6.13 -5.29 -4.89
C GLN A 43 -5.81 -5.84 -6.29
N VAL A 44 -4.80 -5.31 -6.96
CA VAL A 44 -4.25 -5.89 -8.19
C VAL A 44 -3.64 -7.25 -7.92
N MET A 45 -2.76 -7.36 -6.92
CA MET A 45 -2.15 -8.63 -6.49
C MET A 45 -3.23 -9.66 -6.09
N GLN A 46 -4.28 -9.21 -5.41
CA GLN A 46 -5.41 -10.08 -5.05
C GLN A 46 -6.21 -10.53 -6.27
N ALA A 47 -6.41 -9.68 -7.27
CA ALA A 47 -7.05 -10.04 -8.54
C ALA A 47 -6.20 -11.06 -9.32
N GLU A 48 -4.88 -10.88 -9.35
CA GLU A 48 -3.92 -11.83 -9.92
C GLU A 48 -3.99 -13.19 -9.22
N ALA A 49 -4.04 -13.21 -7.87
CA ALA A 49 -4.25 -14.43 -7.08
C ALA A 49 -5.58 -15.13 -7.41
N ALA A 50 -6.64 -14.36 -7.63
CA ALA A 50 -7.95 -14.82 -8.07
C ALA A 50 -7.97 -15.29 -9.54
N GLY A 51 -6.93 -14.98 -10.32
CA GLY A 51 -6.88 -15.25 -11.76
C GLY A 51 -7.91 -14.45 -12.55
N THR A 52 -8.18 -13.23 -12.11
CA THR A 52 -9.10 -12.30 -12.78
C THR A 52 -8.38 -10.99 -13.12
N GLU A 53 -8.88 -10.29 -14.14
CA GLU A 53 -8.34 -8.99 -14.54
C GLU A 53 -8.63 -7.94 -13.47
N PRO A 54 -7.67 -7.11 -13.08
CA PRO A 54 -7.91 -6.00 -12.16
C PRO A 54 -8.96 -5.01 -12.71
N ASP A 55 -9.99 -4.76 -11.92
CA ASP A 55 -11.08 -3.82 -12.22
C ASP A 55 -11.21 -2.81 -11.07
N VAL A 56 -11.39 -1.55 -11.40
CA VAL A 56 -11.50 -0.47 -10.39
C VAL A 56 -12.62 -0.68 -9.38
N SER A 57 -13.65 -1.44 -9.73
CA SER A 57 -14.73 -1.82 -8.81
C SER A 57 -14.22 -2.64 -7.61
N MET A 58 -13.04 -3.28 -7.72
CA MET A 58 -12.42 -4.01 -6.61
C MET A 58 -11.85 -3.08 -5.52
N ASN A 59 -11.60 -1.81 -5.87
CA ASN A 59 -11.15 -0.77 -4.95
C ASN A 59 -11.75 0.59 -5.33
N PRO A 60 -13.05 0.82 -5.05
CA PRO A 60 -13.75 2.03 -5.50
C PRO A 60 -13.23 3.32 -4.87
N ILE A 61 -12.68 3.28 -3.65
CA ILE A 61 -12.11 4.45 -2.99
C ILE A 61 -10.64 4.20 -2.70
N LEU A 62 -9.78 5.04 -3.29
CA LEU A 62 -8.34 5.05 -3.01
C LEU A 62 -7.95 6.41 -2.43
N LEU A 63 -7.29 6.40 -1.29
CA LEU A 63 -6.70 7.57 -0.65
C LEU A 63 -5.19 7.54 -0.85
N LYS A 64 -4.64 8.58 -1.45
CA LYS A 64 -3.18 8.75 -1.59
C LYS A 64 -2.73 9.87 -0.67
N PRO A 65 -2.02 9.57 0.43
CA PRO A 65 -1.47 10.60 1.30
C PRO A 65 -0.62 11.61 0.52
N THR A 66 -0.93 12.90 0.67
CA THR A 66 -0.18 14.01 0.05
C THR A 66 0.58 14.84 1.08
N SER A 67 0.18 14.71 2.36
CA SER A 67 0.79 15.36 3.52
C SER A 67 0.43 14.58 4.78
N ASP A 68 1.00 14.96 5.93
CA ASP A 68 0.70 14.34 7.23
C ASP A 68 -0.78 14.39 7.61
N VAL A 69 -1.55 15.33 7.04
CA VAL A 69 -2.95 15.59 7.44
C VAL A 69 -3.95 15.53 6.29
N GLY A 70 -3.52 15.20 5.06
CA GLY A 70 -4.38 15.22 3.88
C GLY A 70 -4.07 14.14 2.86
N SER A 71 -5.10 13.80 2.07
CA SER A 71 -4.99 12.79 1.01
C SER A 71 -5.70 13.24 -0.26
N GLN A 72 -5.17 12.86 -1.41
CA GLN A 72 -5.91 12.87 -2.66
C GLN A 72 -6.94 11.74 -2.61
N VAL A 73 -8.21 12.10 -2.75
CA VAL A 73 -9.33 11.16 -2.80
C VAL A 73 -9.59 10.78 -4.26
N ILE A 74 -9.54 9.49 -4.53
CA ILE A 74 -9.82 8.91 -5.85
C ILE A 74 -11.07 8.05 -5.71
N VAL A 75 -12.06 8.28 -6.56
CA VAL A 75 -13.35 7.57 -6.58
C VAL A 75 -13.52 6.89 -7.92
N ASN A 76 -13.73 5.57 -7.89
CA ASN A 76 -13.84 4.73 -9.08
C ASN A 76 -12.71 4.99 -10.10
N GLY A 77 -11.48 5.13 -9.57
CA GLY A 77 -10.27 5.35 -10.36
C GLY A 77 -10.05 6.77 -10.88
N ILE A 78 -10.94 7.71 -10.56
CA ILE A 78 -10.85 9.10 -11.01
C ILE A 78 -10.54 10.00 -9.80
N PRO A 79 -9.50 10.84 -9.85
CA PRO A 79 -9.22 11.81 -8.81
C PRO A 79 -10.39 12.78 -8.61
N LEU A 80 -10.89 12.87 -7.37
CA LEU A 80 -11.98 13.77 -7.01
C LEU A 80 -11.41 15.13 -6.56
N LYS A 81 -10.66 15.14 -5.45
CA LYS A 81 -9.95 16.30 -4.90
C LYS A 81 -9.01 15.91 -3.75
N ASN A 82 -8.15 16.84 -3.36
CA ASN A 82 -7.41 16.72 -2.11
C ASN A 82 -8.31 17.11 -0.93
N MET A 83 -8.28 16.33 0.14
CA MET A 83 -9.06 16.59 1.36
C MET A 83 -8.20 16.41 2.61
N PRO A 84 -8.30 17.32 3.60
CA PRO A 84 -7.81 17.05 4.94
C PRO A 84 -8.55 15.85 5.56
N ALA A 85 -7.88 15.09 6.43
CA ALA A 85 -8.47 13.91 7.08
C ALA A 85 -9.79 14.22 7.81
N SER A 86 -9.89 15.39 8.47
CA SER A 86 -11.10 15.83 9.17
C SER A 86 -12.29 16.12 8.24
N GLU A 87 -12.03 16.60 7.02
CA GLU A 87 -13.04 16.80 5.99
C GLU A 87 -13.48 15.47 5.41
N TYR A 88 -12.51 14.62 5.04
CA TYR A 88 -12.77 13.29 4.50
C TYR A 88 -13.60 12.43 5.46
N PHE A 89 -13.31 12.47 6.75
CA PHE A 89 -14.07 11.73 7.76
C PHE A 89 -15.58 12.06 7.75
N LYS A 90 -15.94 13.32 7.47
CA LYS A 90 -17.34 13.75 7.32
C LYS A 90 -17.92 13.42 5.93
N TYR A 91 -17.05 13.35 4.93
CA TYR A 91 -17.46 13.18 3.54
C TYR A 91 -17.65 11.70 3.15
N LYS A 92 -16.87 10.79 3.72
CA LYS A 92 -16.77 9.38 3.27
C LYS A 92 -18.10 8.62 3.25
N THR A 93 -19.04 8.96 4.13
CA THR A 93 -20.39 8.35 4.12
C THR A 93 -21.21 8.70 2.88
N LYS A 94 -20.91 9.82 2.21
CA LYS A 94 -21.52 10.19 0.94
C LYS A 94 -21.07 9.32 -0.23
N LEU A 95 -19.98 8.58 -0.04
CA LEU A 95 -19.40 7.64 -1.04
C LEU A 95 -20.02 6.25 -0.96
N ILE A 96 -20.92 5.98 0.00
CA ILE A 96 -21.59 4.68 0.12
C ILE A 96 -22.29 4.26 -1.18
N PRO A 97 -23.00 5.13 -1.92
CA PRO A 97 -23.58 4.75 -3.20
C PRO A 97 -22.55 4.29 -4.23
N ASP A 98 -21.39 4.96 -4.31
CA ASP A 98 -20.29 4.57 -5.22
C ASP A 98 -19.72 3.21 -4.84
N ILE A 99 -19.51 2.98 -3.54
CA ILE A 99 -19.04 1.71 -2.98
C ILE A 99 -20.03 0.58 -3.30
N MET A 100 -21.32 0.80 -3.09
CA MET A 100 -22.34 -0.21 -3.33
C MET A 100 -22.51 -0.51 -4.82
N ASN A 101 -22.46 0.49 -5.69
CA ASN A 101 -22.49 0.27 -7.15
C ASN A 101 -21.31 -0.60 -7.61
N ALA A 102 -20.11 -0.35 -7.07
CA ALA A 102 -18.92 -1.14 -7.36
C ALA A 102 -19.05 -2.58 -6.85
N TYR A 103 -19.53 -2.75 -5.61
CA TYR A 103 -19.78 -4.07 -5.02
C TYR A 103 -20.82 -4.88 -5.81
N GLU A 104 -21.97 -4.29 -6.12
CA GLU A 104 -23.03 -4.95 -6.88
C GLU A 104 -22.60 -5.39 -8.29
N LYS A 105 -21.69 -4.65 -8.92
CA LYS A 105 -21.10 -5.06 -10.20
C LYS A 105 -20.31 -6.37 -10.04
N LEU A 106 -19.53 -6.50 -8.97
CA LEU A 106 -18.75 -7.70 -8.69
C LEU A 106 -19.67 -8.85 -8.23
N ASP A 107 -20.63 -8.59 -7.36
CA ASP A 107 -21.59 -9.58 -6.85
C ASP A 107 -22.39 -10.26 -7.98
N LYS A 108 -22.74 -9.51 -9.03
CA LYS A 108 -23.40 -10.06 -10.23
C LYS A 108 -22.47 -10.87 -11.14
N ALA A 109 -21.16 -10.60 -11.12
CA ALA A 109 -20.20 -11.20 -12.02
C ALA A 109 -19.47 -12.42 -11.46
N TYR A 110 -19.38 -12.54 -10.13
CA TYR A 110 -18.59 -13.54 -9.44
C TYR A 110 -19.45 -14.37 -8.47
N ASP A 111 -19.02 -15.58 -8.19
CA ASP A 111 -19.71 -16.50 -7.27
C ASP A 111 -19.40 -16.14 -5.81
N VAL A 112 -18.19 -15.61 -5.55
CA VAL A 112 -17.76 -15.15 -4.23
C VAL A 112 -16.96 -13.87 -4.35
N VAL A 113 -17.30 -12.87 -3.54
CA VAL A 113 -16.53 -11.64 -3.36
C VAL A 113 -15.86 -11.69 -1.98
N VAL A 114 -14.53 -11.67 -1.94
CA VAL A 114 -13.77 -11.66 -0.69
C VAL A 114 -13.44 -10.22 -0.32
N ILE A 115 -14.02 -9.74 0.78
CA ILE A 115 -13.92 -8.36 1.23
C ILE A 115 -12.80 -8.23 2.25
N GLU A 116 -11.88 -7.32 2.01
CA GLU A 116 -10.84 -6.95 2.97
C GLU A 116 -11.21 -5.68 3.74
N GLY A 117 -11.06 -5.71 5.06
CA GLY A 117 -11.14 -4.52 5.91
C GLY A 117 -9.87 -3.66 5.87
N ALA A 118 -9.86 -2.58 6.61
CA ALA A 118 -8.70 -1.71 6.79
C ALA A 118 -8.55 -1.29 8.26
N GLY A 119 -7.31 -1.31 8.76
CA GLY A 119 -7.04 -1.05 10.17
C GLY A 119 -7.69 -2.09 11.08
N SER A 120 -8.30 -1.65 12.16
CA SER A 120 -8.98 -2.51 13.12
C SER A 120 -10.49 -2.21 13.18
N PRO A 121 -11.36 -3.23 13.27
CA PRO A 121 -12.79 -3.02 13.52
C PRO A 121 -13.06 -2.50 14.95
N ALA A 122 -12.06 -2.51 15.83
CA ALA A 122 -12.13 -2.02 17.21
C ALA A 122 -11.78 -0.54 17.38
N GLU A 123 -11.59 0.21 16.29
CA GLU A 123 -11.38 1.67 16.32
C GLU A 123 -12.68 2.39 16.70
N ILE A 124 -13.02 2.37 18.00
CA ILE A 124 -14.30 2.86 18.54
C ILE A 124 -14.57 4.34 18.24
N ASN A 125 -13.52 5.16 18.13
CA ASN A 125 -13.59 6.57 17.77
C ASN A 125 -13.96 6.81 16.30
N LEU A 126 -13.73 5.83 15.40
CA LEU A 126 -14.00 5.92 13.96
C LEU A 126 -15.28 5.16 13.55
N LYS A 127 -15.88 4.40 14.46
CA LYS A 127 -16.95 3.43 14.21
C LYS A 127 -18.19 4.05 13.58
N LYS A 128 -18.60 5.24 14.01
CA LYS A 128 -19.84 5.88 13.56
C LYS A 128 -19.94 6.04 12.03
N ASN A 129 -18.81 6.20 11.36
CA ASN A 129 -18.73 6.41 9.92
C ASN A 129 -17.93 5.29 9.24
N ASP A 130 -17.92 4.08 9.81
CA ASP A 130 -17.21 2.95 9.22
C ASP A 130 -17.87 2.51 7.91
N ILE A 131 -17.09 2.55 6.84
CA ILE A 131 -17.48 2.10 5.49
C ILE A 131 -16.58 0.96 5.00
N VAL A 132 -15.71 0.43 5.86
CA VAL A 132 -14.62 -0.49 5.46
C VAL A 132 -14.69 -1.83 6.19
N ASN A 133 -14.83 -1.81 7.52
CA ASN A 133 -14.83 -3.00 8.37
C ASN A 133 -16.27 -3.53 8.61
N MET A 134 -16.75 -3.43 9.85
CA MET A 134 -18.09 -3.93 10.19
C MET A 134 -19.20 -3.13 9.53
N GLY A 135 -18.96 -1.85 9.19
CA GLY A 135 -19.88 -1.05 8.39
C GLY A 135 -20.10 -1.64 7.00
N MET A 136 -19.02 -2.02 6.31
CA MET A 136 -19.13 -2.69 5.01
C MET A 136 -19.79 -4.07 5.13
N ALA A 137 -19.39 -4.86 6.14
CA ALA A 137 -19.99 -6.17 6.38
C ALA A 137 -21.49 -6.10 6.65
N LYS A 138 -21.98 -5.03 7.31
CA LYS A 138 -23.41 -4.74 7.48
C LYS A 138 -24.12 -4.42 6.18
N LEU A 139 -23.52 -3.56 5.35
CA LEU A 139 -24.12 -3.11 4.08
C LEU A 139 -24.43 -4.26 3.12
N VAL A 140 -23.57 -5.30 3.12
CA VAL A 140 -23.69 -6.44 2.19
C VAL A 140 -24.06 -7.76 2.88
N ASP A 141 -24.39 -7.71 4.17
CA ASP A 141 -24.76 -8.88 5.01
C ASP A 141 -23.67 -9.98 5.01
N ALA A 142 -22.41 -9.61 4.97
CA ALA A 142 -21.30 -10.55 4.87
C ALA A 142 -20.97 -11.22 6.23
N PRO A 143 -20.63 -12.53 6.24
CA PRO A 143 -19.94 -13.17 7.37
C PRO A 143 -18.50 -12.66 7.46
N VAL A 144 -17.93 -12.67 8.67
CA VAL A 144 -16.61 -12.11 8.95
C VAL A 144 -15.68 -13.18 9.51
N LEU A 145 -14.46 -13.24 9.00
CA LEU A 145 -13.32 -13.90 9.63
C LEU A 145 -12.45 -12.82 10.27
N LEU A 146 -12.26 -12.89 11.59
CA LEU A 146 -11.39 -11.97 12.31
C LEU A 146 -9.97 -12.55 12.35
N VAL A 147 -9.03 -11.84 11.76
CA VAL A 147 -7.63 -12.27 11.62
C VAL A 147 -6.76 -11.51 12.61
N GLY A 148 -5.99 -12.23 13.43
CA GLY A 148 -5.00 -11.67 14.35
C GLY A 148 -3.57 -12.05 13.96
N ASP A 149 -2.65 -11.10 14.06
CA ASP A 149 -1.22 -11.29 13.81
C ASP A 149 -0.51 -11.70 15.13
N ILE A 150 0.07 -12.91 15.17
CA ILE A 150 0.75 -13.41 16.37
C ILE A 150 2.21 -12.98 16.46
N ASP A 151 2.82 -12.57 15.37
CA ASP A 151 4.25 -12.28 15.28
C ASP A 151 4.66 -11.11 16.21
N ARG A 152 3.77 -10.15 16.41
CA ARG A 152 3.98 -9.00 17.32
C ARG A 152 3.67 -9.29 18.78
N GLY A 153 3.19 -10.48 19.11
CA GLY A 153 2.73 -10.85 20.45
C GLY A 153 1.35 -10.29 20.82
N GLY A 154 0.74 -10.83 21.89
CA GLY A 154 -0.54 -10.34 22.42
C GLY A 154 -1.78 -10.66 21.59
N VAL A 155 -1.72 -11.55 20.59
CA VAL A 155 -2.81 -11.85 19.66
C VAL A 155 -4.10 -12.28 20.35
N PHE A 156 -4.02 -13.05 21.43
CA PHE A 156 -5.21 -13.46 22.19
C PHE A 156 -5.93 -12.25 22.79
N ALA A 157 -5.19 -11.33 23.42
CA ALA A 157 -5.75 -10.10 23.96
C ALA A 157 -6.34 -9.21 22.86
N GLN A 158 -5.68 -9.10 21.70
CA GLN A 158 -6.18 -8.34 20.55
C GLN A 158 -7.49 -8.90 20.05
N LEU A 159 -7.62 -10.21 19.84
CA LEU A 159 -8.85 -10.84 19.35
C LEU A 159 -9.99 -10.72 20.37
N VAL A 160 -9.74 -11.04 21.63
CA VAL A 160 -10.74 -10.90 22.70
C VAL A 160 -11.17 -9.45 22.88
N GLY A 161 -10.22 -8.52 22.95
CA GLY A 161 -10.48 -7.09 23.10
C GLY A 161 -11.27 -6.53 21.91
N THR A 162 -10.91 -6.92 20.67
CA THR A 162 -11.67 -6.53 19.48
C THR A 162 -13.12 -6.97 19.59
N ILE A 163 -13.37 -8.25 19.91
CA ILE A 163 -14.74 -8.80 20.03
C ILE A 163 -15.51 -8.07 21.15
N MET A 164 -14.88 -7.79 22.28
CA MET A 164 -15.52 -7.08 23.39
C MET A 164 -15.96 -5.65 23.04
N LEU A 165 -15.23 -4.98 22.15
CA LEU A 165 -15.53 -3.60 21.72
C LEU A 165 -16.59 -3.53 20.61
N LEU A 166 -16.94 -4.66 19.99
CA LEU A 166 -17.98 -4.72 18.96
C LEU A 166 -19.37 -4.76 19.55
N GLU A 167 -20.36 -4.28 18.79
CA GLU A 167 -21.78 -4.42 19.11
C GLU A 167 -22.26 -5.85 18.91
N GLU A 168 -23.34 -6.23 19.56
CA GLU A 168 -23.86 -7.62 19.49
C GLU A 168 -24.23 -8.05 18.06
N GLU A 169 -24.74 -7.14 17.25
CA GLU A 169 -25.02 -7.40 15.83
C GLU A 169 -23.75 -7.69 15.04
N GLU A 170 -22.66 -6.95 15.31
CA GLU A 170 -21.37 -7.13 14.67
C GLU A 170 -20.69 -8.44 15.12
N LYS A 171 -20.74 -8.76 16.41
CA LYS A 171 -20.23 -10.03 16.95
C LYS A 171 -20.88 -11.23 16.25
N ARG A 172 -22.19 -11.18 15.99
CA ARG A 172 -22.90 -12.27 15.31
C ARG A 172 -22.42 -12.51 13.88
N ARG A 173 -21.81 -11.51 13.24
CA ARG A 173 -21.23 -11.65 11.89
C ARG A 173 -19.89 -12.39 11.92
N ILE A 174 -19.15 -12.37 13.03
CA ILE A 174 -17.89 -13.09 13.14
C ILE A 174 -18.15 -14.58 13.23
N LYS A 175 -17.72 -15.32 12.21
CA LYS A 175 -17.93 -16.78 12.10
C LYS A 175 -16.70 -17.59 12.42
N GLY A 176 -15.52 -16.95 12.47
CA GLY A 176 -14.28 -17.62 12.78
C GLY A 176 -13.15 -16.65 13.13
N LEU A 177 -12.19 -17.16 13.90
CA LEU A 177 -10.96 -16.47 14.24
C LEU A 177 -9.82 -17.13 13.46
N VAL A 178 -8.88 -16.35 12.99
CA VAL A 178 -7.69 -16.83 12.29
C VAL A 178 -6.46 -16.25 12.95
N ILE A 179 -5.51 -17.12 13.30
CA ILE A 179 -4.17 -16.71 13.78
C ILE A 179 -3.23 -16.69 12.59
N ASN A 180 -2.64 -15.53 12.30
CA ASN A 180 -1.73 -15.37 11.17
C ASN A 180 -0.27 -15.21 11.63
N LYS A 181 0.67 -15.57 10.75
CA LYS A 181 2.12 -15.49 10.93
C LYS A 181 2.65 -16.34 12.11
N PHE A 182 2.07 -17.50 12.34
CA PHE A 182 2.50 -18.37 13.42
C PHE A 182 3.88 -18.99 13.13
N ARG A 183 4.79 -18.91 14.13
CA ARG A 183 6.10 -19.56 14.13
C ARG A 183 6.17 -20.56 15.27
N GLY A 184 6.66 -21.75 15.04
CA GLY A 184 6.90 -22.75 16.06
C GLY A 184 5.98 -23.98 16.00
N ASP A 185 5.91 -24.73 17.12
CA ASP A 185 5.12 -25.96 17.20
C ASP A 185 3.65 -25.65 17.50
N LYS A 186 2.76 -26.01 16.58
CA LYS A 186 1.32 -25.82 16.72
C LYS A 186 0.72 -26.51 17.95
N LYS A 187 1.34 -27.62 18.41
CA LYS A 187 0.87 -28.33 19.61
C LYS A 187 0.98 -27.48 20.88
N ILE A 188 1.96 -26.58 20.95
CA ILE A 188 2.10 -25.65 22.07
C ILE A 188 1.00 -24.60 22.02
N LEU A 189 0.53 -24.20 20.84
CA LEU A 189 -0.52 -23.22 20.66
C LEU A 189 -1.94 -23.78 20.93
N GLU A 190 -2.16 -25.06 20.64
CA GLU A 190 -3.49 -25.71 20.72
C GLU A 190 -4.27 -25.44 22.02
N PRO A 191 -3.69 -25.58 23.22
CA PRO A 191 -4.44 -25.27 24.47
C PRO A 191 -4.93 -23.82 24.53
N GLY A 192 -4.14 -22.87 23.98
CA GLY A 192 -4.52 -21.48 23.89
C GLY A 192 -5.67 -21.25 22.91
N LEU A 193 -5.73 -21.98 21.80
CA LEU A 193 -6.82 -21.90 20.83
C LEU A 193 -8.14 -22.39 21.43
N VAL A 194 -8.10 -23.46 22.23
CA VAL A 194 -9.28 -23.95 22.96
C VAL A 194 -9.78 -22.89 23.93
N GLN A 195 -8.89 -22.32 24.76
CA GLN A 195 -9.24 -21.25 25.69
C GLN A 195 -9.82 -20.02 24.97
N LEU A 196 -9.22 -19.61 23.84
CA LEU A 196 -9.71 -18.50 23.03
C LEU A 196 -11.15 -18.77 22.54
N THR A 197 -11.41 -19.98 22.05
CA THR A 197 -12.75 -20.39 21.61
C THR A 197 -13.76 -20.35 22.76
N ASP A 198 -13.37 -20.82 23.96
CA ASP A 198 -14.22 -20.79 25.14
C ASP A 198 -14.55 -19.37 25.62
N ILE A 199 -13.57 -18.47 25.56
CA ILE A 199 -13.74 -17.05 25.95
C ILE A 199 -14.62 -16.31 24.94
N CYS A 200 -14.32 -16.45 23.64
CA CYS A 200 -14.99 -15.68 22.58
C CYS A 200 -16.31 -16.29 22.12
N ARG A 201 -16.54 -17.58 22.38
CA ARG A 201 -17.65 -18.37 21.82
C ARG A 201 -17.67 -18.37 20.28
N ILE A 202 -16.52 -18.19 19.67
CA ILE A 202 -16.28 -18.18 18.22
C ILE A 202 -15.17 -19.17 17.93
N PRO A 203 -15.33 -20.10 16.96
CA PRO A 203 -14.32 -21.11 16.67
C PRO A 203 -13.07 -20.50 16.05
N VAL A 204 -11.91 -21.08 16.35
CA VAL A 204 -10.69 -20.79 15.60
C VAL A 204 -10.75 -21.57 14.28
N ALA A 205 -10.92 -20.87 13.17
CA ALA A 205 -11.04 -21.44 11.82
C ALA A 205 -9.70 -21.92 11.27
N GLY A 206 -8.60 -21.33 11.70
CA GLY A 206 -7.27 -21.73 11.23
C GLY A 206 -6.11 -21.00 11.87
N VAL A 207 -4.93 -21.61 11.69
CA VAL A 207 -3.64 -21.02 12.03
C VAL A 207 -2.79 -21.03 10.77
N ILE A 208 -2.39 -19.84 10.30
CA ILE A 208 -1.58 -19.65 9.11
C ILE A 208 -0.12 -19.53 9.57
N PRO A 209 0.78 -20.39 9.06
CA PRO A 209 2.18 -20.29 9.41
C PRO A 209 2.78 -19.01 8.85
N TYR A 210 3.88 -18.56 9.46
CA TYR A 210 4.71 -17.54 8.86
C TYR A 210 5.32 -18.08 7.57
N MET A 211 5.20 -17.32 6.50
CA MET A 211 5.76 -17.66 5.20
C MET A 211 6.49 -16.44 4.65
N TYR A 212 7.67 -16.65 4.12
CA TYR A 212 8.29 -15.66 3.26
C TYR A 212 7.62 -15.74 1.89
N LEU A 213 7.08 -14.65 1.43
CA LEU A 213 6.42 -14.54 0.12
C LEU A 213 7.09 -13.39 -0.63
N ASP A 214 7.59 -13.69 -1.81
CA ASP A 214 8.14 -12.69 -2.72
C ASP A 214 7.00 -12.05 -3.50
N ILE A 215 6.32 -11.11 -2.84
CA ILE A 215 5.21 -10.33 -3.39
C ILE A 215 5.43 -8.86 -3.10
N ASP A 216 4.87 -8.01 -3.96
CA ASP A 216 4.94 -6.56 -3.80
C ASP A 216 4.41 -6.11 -2.44
N ASP A 217 5.15 -5.25 -1.77
CA ASP A 217 4.73 -4.62 -0.53
C ASP A 217 3.55 -3.67 -0.76
N GLU A 218 2.58 -3.70 0.13
CA GLU A 218 1.36 -2.90 0.01
C GLU A 218 1.60 -1.42 0.32
N ASP A 219 2.52 -1.11 1.25
CA ASP A 219 2.69 0.23 1.81
C ASP A 219 4.16 0.67 1.83
N SER A 220 4.40 1.97 1.72
CA SER A 220 5.70 2.62 1.86
C SER A 220 6.34 2.47 3.26
N LEU A 221 5.60 1.94 4.23
CA LEU A 221 6.06 1.58 5.58
C LEU A 221 6.57 0.15 5.68
N SER A 222 6.86 -0.52 4.55
CA SER A 222 7.34 -1.90 4.57
C SER A 222 8.69 -2.01 5.29
N GLU A 223 8.87 -3.11 5.99
CA GLU A 223 10.13 -3.42 6.68
C GLU A 223 11.34 -3.48 5.71
N ARG A 224 11.09 -3.73 4.40
CA ARG A 224 12.13 -3.67 3.35
C ARG A 224 12.78 -2.30 3.23
N LEU A 225 12.00 -1.23 3.37
CA LEU A 225 12.50 0.13 3.32
C LEU A 225 13.36 0.50 4.55
N ASP A 226 13.23 -0.23 5.65
CA ASP A 226 13.98 0.01 6.90
C ASP A 226 15.16 -0.96 7.07
N ASN A 227 15.07 -2.17 6.51
CA ASN A 227 16.08 -3.23 6.64
C ASN A 227 17.12 -3.16 5.49
N GLY A 228 17.85 -2.06 5.39
CA GLY A 228 18.96 -1.92 4.44
C GLY A 228 20.18 -2.84 4.68
N GLU A 229 20.07 -3.90 5.48
CA GLU A 229 21.21 -4.72 5.92
C GLU A 229 21.02 -6.24 5.81
N SER A 230 19.96 -6.77 5.21
CA SER A 230 19.88 -8.22 5.01
C SER A 230 20.52 -8.65 3.68
N TYR A 231 21.79 -8.39 3.53
CA TYR A 231 22.61 -9.04 2.53
C TYR A 231 23.10 -10.37 3.11
N ASP A 232 22.73 -11.47 2.49
CA ASP A 232 23.38 -12.75 2.77
C ASP A 232 24.81 -12.62 2.24
N SER A 233 25.79 -12.51 3.15
CA SER A 233 27.19 -12.16 2.89
C SER A 233 27.97 -13.19 2.01
N THR A 234 27.28 -14.08 1.34
CA THR A 234 27.83 -15.15 0.51
C THR A 234 27.75 -14.86 -0.99
N GLU A 235 26.99 -13.88 -1.45
CA GLU A 235 26.92 -13.50 -2.86
C GLU A 235 27.83 -12.31 -3.18
N GLU A 236 28.53 -12.35 -4.32
CA GLU A 236 29.36 -11.25 -4.82
C GLU A 236 28.49 -10.11 -5.34
N VAL A 237 28.55 -8.94 -4.69
CA VAL A 237 27.90 -7.71 -5.18
C VAL A 237 28.66 -7.20 -6.37
N LEU A 238 28.03 -7.16 -7.52
CA LEU A 238 28.58 -6.62 -8.76
C LEU A 238 28.18 -5.16 -8.98
N VAL A 239 26.97 -4.79 -8.55
CA VAL A 239 26.41 -3.43 -8.72
C VAL A 239 25.68 -3.00 -7.44
N ASP A 240 26.08 -1.87 -6.87
CA ASP A 240 25.44 -1.25 -5.70
C ASP A 240 24.57 -0.05 -6.14
N ILE A 241 23.27 -0.15 -5.92
CA ILE A 241 22.28 0.87 -6.31
C ILE A 241 21.75 1.59 -5.06
N ALA A 242 21.95 2.90 -4.99
CA ALA A 242 21.35 3.73 -3.94
C ALA A 242 20.03 4.33 -4.43
N VAL A 243 18.91 3.85 -3.89
CA VAL A 243 17.58 4.46 -4.07
C VAL A 243 17.33 5.46 -2.95
N ILE A 244 17.08 6.72 -3.27
CA ILE A 244 16.80 7.74 -2.25
C ILE A 244 15.42 7.47 -1.62
N LYS A 245 15.40 7.16 -0.32
CA LYS A 245 14.15 6.95 0.43
C LYS A 245 13.52 8.31 0.75
N LEU A 246 12.75 8.84 -0.19
CA LEU A 246 11.99 10.07 0.00
C LEU A 246 10.88 9.90 1.04
N PRO A 247 10.51 10.92 1.85
CA PRO A 247 9.43 10.84 2.83
C PRO A 247 8.07 10.41 2.24
N HIS A 248 7.77 10.85 1.02
CA HIS A 248 6.53 10.51 0.31
C HIS A 248 6.81 9.64 -0.93
N ILE A 249 7.81 8.73 -0.83
CA ILE A 249 8.14 7.78 -1.90
C ILE A 249 6.88 7.05 -2.38
N SER A 250 6.71 6.94 -3.68
CA SER A 250 5.59 6.22 -4.30
C SER A 250 6.09 5.19 -5.29
N ASN A 251 5.31 4.09 -5.43
CA ASN A 251 5.62 3.00 -6.35
C ASN A 251 7.04 2.43 -6.18
N PHE A 252 7.49 2.32 -4.93
CA PHE A 252 8.82 1.79 -4.62
C PHE A 252 8.99 0.33 -5.10
N THR A 253 7.89 -0.38 -5.33
CA THR A 253 7.88 -1.73 -5.94
C THR A 253 8.40 -1.75 -7.37
N ASP A 254 8.55 -0.60 -8.03
CA ASP A 254 9.19 -0.50 -9.36
C ASP A 254 10.65 -1.02 -9.34
N PHE A 255 11.29 -1.05 -8.17
CA PHE A 255 12.67 -1.50 -8.01
C PHE A 255 12.81 -2.98 -7.64
N ASN A 256 11.71 -3.70 -7.40
CA ASN A 256 11.72 -5.13 -7.04
C ASN A 256 12.45 -5.99 -8.10
N ALA A 257 12.32 -5.64 -9.38
CA ALA A 257 13.00 -6.33 -10.46
C ALA A 257 14.55 -6.20 -10.35
N LEU A 258 15.04 -5.04 -9.87
CA LEU A 258 16.47 -4.83 -9.61
C LEU A 258 16.93 -5.63 -8.38
N GLU A 259 16.13 -5.62 -7.29
CA GLU A 259 16.40 -6.37 -6.07
C GLU A 259 16.46 -7.89 -6.31
N SER A 260 15.64 -8.38 -7.27
CA SER A 260 15.59 -9.80 -7.64
C SER A 260 16.73 -10.21 -8.62
N SER A 261 17.56 -9.27 -9.07
CA SER A 261 18.62 -9.54 -10.04
C SER A 261 19.90 -10.00 -9.34
N ASN A 262 20.46 -11.13 -9.77
CA ASN A 262 21.69 -11.66 -9.18
C ASN A 262 22.86 -10.68 -9.30
N GLY A 263 23.57 -10.45 -8.20
CA GLY A 263 24.71 -9.53 -8.14
C GLY A 263 24.31 -8.05 -8.05
N VAL A 264 23.04 -7.72 -8.00
CA VAL A 264 22.55 -6.33 -7.80
C VAL A 264 22.13 -6.15 -6.35
N HIS A 265 22.73 -5.16 -5.70
CA HIS A 265 22.37 -4.75 -4.35
C HIS A 265 21.63 -3.42 -4.38
N VAL A 266 20.36 -3.40 -3.97
CA VAL A 266 19.55 -2.19 -3.89
C VAL A 266 19.43 -1.74 -2.44
N ARG A 267 19.83 -0.51 -2.15
CA ARG A 267 19.78 0.09 -0.82
C ARG A 267 18.87 1.31 -0.82
N TYR A 268 17.97 1.40 0.17
CA TYR A 268 17.16 2.59 0.39
C TYR A 268 17.87 3.54 1.34
N VAL A 269 18.22 4.73 0.86
CA VAL A 269 19.08 5.69 1.55
C VAL A 269 18.27 6.92 1.97
N ASN A 270 18.22 7.19 3.27
CA ASN A 270 17.54 8.35 3.86
C ASN A 270 18.50 9.26 4.66
N ASP A 271 19.77 8.89 4.74
CA ASP A 271 20.79 9.61 5.50
C ASP A 271 22.11 9.63 4.75
N VAL A 272 22.85 10.74 4.87
CA VAL A 272 24.15 10.94 4.22
C VAL A 272 25.16 9.87 4.61
N SER A 273 25.16 9.42 5.88
CA SER A 273 26.10 8.40 6.36
C SER A 273 25.90 7.03 5.67
N ARG A 274 24.69 6.78 5.15
CA ARG A 274 24.34 5.55 4.44
C ARG A 274 24.48 5.66 2.93
N PHE A 275 24.80 6.84 2.39
CA PHE A 275 24.93 7.02 0.94
C PHE A 275 26.07 6.20 0.34
N GLY A 276 27.23 6.18 1.01
CA GLY A 276 28.39 5.40 0.57
C GLY A 276 28.92 5.83 -0.79
N ASN A 277 29.38 4.83 -1.57
CA ASN A 277 29.88 5.00 -2.94
C ASN A 277 29.12 4.06 -3.87
N PRO A 278 27.88 4.36 -4.24
CA PRO A 278 27.08 3.52 -5.12
C PRO A 278 27.60 3.55 -6.56
N ASP A 279 27.33 2.48 -7.32
CA ASP A 279 27.56 2.44 -8.76
C ASP A 279 26.44 3.12 -9.55
N PHE A 280 25.26 3.28 -8.94
CA PHE A 280 24.09 3.90 -9.54
C PHE A 280 23.20 4.58 -8.48
N VAL A 281 22.63 5.72 -8.81
CA VAL A 281 21.70 6.44 -7.91
C VAL A 281 20.33 6.57 -8.55
N ILE A 282 19.28 6.23 -7.79
CA ILE A 282 17.89 6.41 -8.22
C ILE A 282 17.18 7.41 -7.30
N ILE A 283 16.57 8.43 -7.89
CA ILE A 283 15.62 9.31 -7.22
C ILE A 283 14.22 8.83 -7.64
N PRO A 284 13.45 8.21 -6.73
CA PRO A 284 12.18 7.56 -7.06
C PRO A 284 11.05 8.58 -7.28
N GLY A 285 9.87 8.05 -7.63
CA GLY A 285 8.63 8.81 -7.63
C GLY A 285 8.21 9.25 -6.23
N THR A 286 7.51 10.36 -6.17
CA THR A 286 6.95 10.90 -4.92
C THR A 286 5.58 11.52 -5.15
N LYS A 287 4.82 11.66 -4.06
CA LYS A 287 3.51 12.35 -4.02
C LYS A 287 3.59 13.80 -3.51
N ASN A 288 4.77 14.26 -3.16
CA ASN A 288 5.02 15.63 -2.71
C ASN A 288 6.37 16.13 -3.20
N THR A 289 6.46 16.40 -4.50
CA THR A 289 7.73 16.70 -5.18
C THR A 289 8.45 17.89 -4.58
N ILE A 290 7.75 18.99 -4.30
CA ILE A 290 8.35 20.19 -3.70
C ILE A 290 8.73 19.94 -2.23
N GLY A 291 7.89 19.26 -1.47
CA GLY A 291 8.18 18.92 -0.07
C GLY A 291 9.41 18.02 0.05
N ASP A 292 9.47 16.98 -0.77
CA ASP A 292 10.56 16.02 -0.76
C ASP A 292 11.85 16.62 -1.35
N MET A 293 11.77 17.57 -2.29
CA MET A 293 12.93 18.33 -2.74
C MET A 293 13.51 19.20 -1.62
N LYS A 294 12.67 19.82 -0.79
CA LYS A 294 13.12 20.57 0.40
C LYS A 294 13.82 19.65 1.40
N TRP A 295 13.21 18.48 1.67
CA TRP A 295 13.78 17.47 2.54
C TRP A 295 15.14 16.95 2.01
N LEU A 296 15.24 16.64 0.72
CA LEU A 296 16.46 16.19 0.07
C LEU A 296 17.62 17.20 0.27
N ARG A 297 17.29 18.47 0.22
CA ARG A 297 18.23 19.57 0.45
C ARG A 297 18.65 19.68 1.92
N GLN A 298 17.67 19.60 2.82
CA GLN A 298 17.89 19.69 4.26
C GLN A 298 18.64 18.49 4.84
N SER A 299 18.41 17.28 4.31
CA SER A 299 19.11 16.06 4.71
C SER A 299 20.58 16.03 4.24
N GLY A 300 20.96 16.89 3.29
CA GLY A 300 22.29 16.90 2.68
C GLY A 300 22.48 15.88 1.56
N LEU A 301 21.49 15.06 1.26
CA LEU A 301 21.57 14.04 0.19
C LEU A 301 21.65 14.66 -1.20
N GLU A 302 21.10 15.87 -1.43
CA GLU A 302 21.30 16.62 -2.67
C GLU A 302 22.80 16.79 -3.00
N ASN A 303 23.63 17.11 -2.00
CA ASN A 303 25.07 17.27 -2.18
C ASN A 303 25.76 15.92 -2.53
N CYS A 304 25.29 14.82 -1.95
CA CYS A 304 25.78 13.49 -2.28
C CYS A 304 25.48 13.14 -3.74
N ILE A 305 24.25 13.42 -4.20
CA ILE A 305 23.82 13.21 -5.59
C ILE A 305 24.65 14.07 -6.56
N LEU A 306 24.84 15.36 -6.25
CA LEU A 306 25.66 16.26 -7.07
C LEU A 306 27.12 15.79 -7.13
N LYS A 307 27.67 15.29 -6.01
CA LYS A 307 29.01 14.71 -5.97
C LYS A 307 29.08 13.44 -6.83
N ALA A 308 28.12 12.54 -6.72
CA ALA A 308 28.04 11.35 -7.54
C ALA A 308 28.00 11.70 -9.04
N ALA A 309 27.15 12.66 -9.44
CA ALA A 309 27.10 13.16 -10.81
C ALA A 309 28.43 13.73 -11.30
N SER A 310 29.16 14.43 -10.44
CA SER A 310 30.48 15.02 -10.79
C SER A 310 31.57 13.96 -10.95
N THR A 311 31.35 12.72 -10.52
CA THR A 311 32.26 11.59 -10.65
C THR A 311 31.76 10.55 -11.64
N ASP A 312 30.88 10.95 -12.55
CA ASP A 312 30.30 10.14 -13.64
C ASP A 312 29.49 8.93 -13.16
N ILE A 313 29.02 8.92 -11.90
CA ILE A 313 28.08 7.91 -11.43
C ILE A 313 26.71 8.20 -12.07
N PRO A 314 26.09 7.23 -12.77
CA PRO A 314 24.80 7.41 -13.41
C PRO A 314 23.70 7.74 -12.37
N ILE A 315 22.82 8.69 -12.72
CA ILE A 315 21.71 9.11 -11.88
C ILE A 315 20.42 9.00 -12.68
N MET A 316 19.44 8.30 -12.14
CA MET A 316 18.12 8.14 -12.73
C MET A 316 17.07 8.82 -11.86
N GLY A 317 16.19 9.60 -12.48
CA GLY A 317 14.98 10.13 -11.82
C GLY A 317 13.74 9.47 -12.39
N VAL A 318 12.82 9.04 -11.53
CA VAL A 318 11.54 8.44 -11.91
C VAL A 318 10.42 9.39 -11.50
N CYS A 319 9.54 9.79 -12.44
CA CYS A 319 8.39 10.66 -12.18
C CYS A 319 8.77 11.92 -11.39
N GLY A 320 8.40 12.04 -10.10
CA GLY A 320 8.81 13.14 -9.21
C GLY A 320 10.33 13.27 -9.09
N GLY A 321 11.06 12.16 -9.05
CA GLY A 321 12.53 12.17 -9.07
C GLY A 321 13.10 12.75 -10.37
N PHE A 322 12.51 12.48 -11.53
CA PHE A 322 12.88 13.12 -12.79
C PHE A 322 12.64 14.64 -12.75
N GLN A 323 11.49 15.05 -12.18
CA GLN A 323 11.17 16.47 -12.00
C GLN A 323 12.18 17.18 -11.09
N MET A 324 12.62 16.50 -10.01
CA MET A 324 13.66 17.02 -9.10
C MET A 324 15.03 17.19 -9.78
N LEU A 325 15.37 16.35 -10.75
CA LEU A 325 16.62 16.50 -11.52
C LEU A 325 16.63 17.76 -12.40
N GLY A 326 15.45 18.33 -12.68
CA GLY A 326 15.28 19.54 -13.49
C GLY A 326 15.85 20.81 -12.83
N MET A 327 15.70 21.92 -13.52
CA MET A 327 16.16 23.24 -13.06
C MET A 327 15.19 23.91 -12.10
N TYR A 328 13.88 23.72 -12.30
CA TYR A 328 12.85 24.42 -11.56
C TYR A 328 11.54 23.65 -11.53
N ILE A 329 10.84 23.72 -10.41
CA ILE A 329 9.55 23.09 -10.18
C ILE A 329 8.58 24.16 -9.68
N SER A 330 7.42 24.30 -10.33
CA SER A 330 6.36 25.25 -10.01
C SER A 330 5.05 24.53 -9.76
N ASP A 331 4.37 24.85 -8.64
CA ASP A 331 3.04 24.39 -8.27
C ASP A 331 2.19 25.59 -7.81
N GLU A 332 1.93 26.51 -8.74
CA GLU A 332 1.17 27.73 -8.45
C GLU A 332 -0.28 27.43 -8.07
N ASP A 333 -0.86 26.38 -8.65
CA ASP A 333 -2.23 25.94 -8.39
C ASP A 333 -2.40 25.19 -7.04
N GLY A 334 -1.29 24.85 -6.34
CA GLY A 334 -1.33 24.08 -5.11
C GLY A 334 -1.84 22.64 -5.31
N THR A 335 -1.44 22.03 -6.42
CA THR A 335 -1.83 20.66 -6.79
C THR A 335 -1.28 19.63 -5.80
N GLU A 336 -0.04 19.88 -5.30
CA GLU A 336 0.62 19.10 -4.23
C GLU A 336 0.80 19.98 -2.99
N ALA A 337 2.02 20.49 -2.76
CA ALA A 337 2.34 21.33 -1.60
C ALA A 337 2.23 22.83 -1.89
N GLY A 338 2.09 23.21 -3.14
CA GLY A 338 2.13 24.60 -3.61
C GLY A 338 3.50 25.24 -3.57
N GLY A 339 3.62 26.37 -4.26
CA GLY A 339 4.84 27.16 -4.31
C GLY A 339 5.83 26.71 -5.38
N ASN A 340 7.07 27.22 -5.27
CA ASN A 340 8.09 27.08 -6.29
C ASN A 340 9.44 26.70 -5.65
N ILE A 341 10.22 25.88 -6.33
CA ILE A 341 11.56 25.47 -5.85
C ILE A 341 12.52 25.23 -7.02
N ARG A 342 13.80 25.52 -6.82
CA ARG A 342 14.84 25.07 -7.75
C ARG A 342 15.02 23.57 -7.60
N GLY A 343 15.13 22.85 -8.72
CA GLY A 343 15.54 21.46 -8.74
C GLY A 343 17.04 21.29 -8.51
N ILE A 344 17.55 20.09 -8.70
CA ILE A 344 18.98 19.74 -8.57
C ILE A 344 19.80 20.36 -9.71
N GLY A 345 19.19 20.56 -10.89
CA GLY A 345 19.80 21.23 -12.04
C GLY A 345 20.70 20.34 -12.91
N LEU A 346 20.53 19.03 -12.83
CA LEU A 346 21.24 18.05 -13.67
C LEU A 346 20.61 17.89 -15.06
N LEU A 347 19.34 18.26 -15.22
CA LEU A 347 18.63 18.22 -16.49
C LEU A 347 18.11 19.61 -16.88
N PRO A 348 18.20 20.02 -18.17
CA PRO A 348 17.71 21.31 -18.63
C PRO A 348 16.19 21.31 -18.85
N VAL A 349 15.42 20.92 -17.82
CA VAL A 349 13.97 20.85 -17.86
C VAL A 349 13.35 21.68 -16.74
N VAL A 350 12.13 22.18 -16.98
CA VAL A 350 11.30 22.88 -16.00
C VAL A 350 10.00 22.10 -15.85
N THR A 351 9.52 21.97 -14.63
CA THR A 351 8.26 21.32 -14.33
C THR A 351 7.24 22.33 -13.84
N GLU A 352 6.05 22.33 -14.46
CA GLU A 352 4.88 23.09 -14.01
C GLU A 352 3.75 22.12 -13.69
N PHE A 353 3.25 22.17 -12.45
CA PHE A 353 2.07 21.39 -12.05
C PHE A 353 0.81 22.09 -12.54
N SER A 354 -0.14 21.29 -13.00
CA SER A 354 -1.45 21.76 -13.45
C SER A 354 -2.55 21.03 -12.67
N SER A 355 -3.62 21.74 -12.36
CA SER A 355 -4.81 21.18 -11.69
C SER A 355 -5.51 20.08 -12.50
N LYS A 356 -5.26 20.02 -13.83
CA LYS A 356 -5.82 19.00 -14.71
C LYS A 356 -4.87 17.80 -14.82
N LYS A 357 -5.23 16.69 -14.19
CA LYS A 357 -4.47 15.43 -14.30
C LYS A 357 -4.74 14.77 -15.65
N HIS A 358 -3.67 14.43 -16.39
CA HIS A 358 -3.72 13.61 -17.59
C HIS A 358 -3.25 12.19 -17.25
N GLN A 359 -4.09 11.21 -17.52
CA GLN A 359 -3.77 9.79 -17.38
C GLN A 359 -3.82 9.16 -18.76
N THR A 360 -2.71 8.56 -19.17
CA THR A 360 -2.63 7.86 -20.48
C THR A 360 -1.85 6.57 -20.32
N ARG A 361 -2.23 5.56 -21.09
CA ARG A 361 -1.45 4.35 -21.28
C ARG A 361 -0.81 4.45 -22.66
N THR A 362 0.52 4.46 -22.70
CA THR A 362 1.27 4.57 -23.95
C THR A 362 2.05 3.29 -24.22
N GLN A 363 2.22 2.95 -25.49
CA GLN A 363 3.19 1.96 -25.95
C GLN A 363 4.41 2.71 -26.44
N ALA A 364 5.58 2.34 -25.96
CA ALA A 364 6.87 2.85 -26.46
C ALA A 364 7.67 1.69 -27.05
N VAL A 365 8.44 1.98 -28.09
CA VAL A 365 9.41 1.07 -28.68
C VAL A 365 10.80 1.61 -28.30
N ILE A 366 11.65 0.73 -27.77
CA ILE A 366 13.04 1.02 -27.44
C ILE A 366 13.91 0.72 -28.63
#